data_1e0d27380d0854a826cec531dd72866e
#
_entry.id   1e0d27380d0854a826cec531dd72866e
#
_cell.length_a   1.000
_cell.length_b   1.000
_cell.length_c   1.000
_cell.angle_alpha   90.00
_cell.angle_beta   90.00
_cell.angle_gamma   90.00
#
_symmetry.space_group_name_H-M   'P 1'
#
loop_
_entity.id
_entity.type
_entity.pdbx_description
1 polymer ?
#
loop_
_entity_poly.entity_id
_entity_poly.type
_entity_poly.pdbx_seq_one_letter_code
_entity_poly.pdbx_strand_id
1 'polypeptide(L)'
;EMLRSLVGSEMCIRDSYDGVVPVLRKLKEKGYALAIVSNKIDFAVKELNEIYFEGIVQAAIGEREGVARKPAPDMVHTALAELGKPADTAVYIGDSDVDVMTAKNSGLPCISVLWGFRDKEFLIEHGATNFAEKPEDIVKFLEQ
;
A
#
# COMPACT_ATOMS: atom_id res chain seq x y z
N GLU A 1 16.94 10.56 3.12
CA GLU A 1 16.26 10.01 4.28
C GLU A 1 15.60 8.68 4.00
N MET A 2 15.72 7.75 4.93
CA MET A 2 15.22 6.40 4.75
C MET A 2 13.70 6.35 4.92
N LEU A 3 13.03 5.71 3.98
CA LEU A 3 11.60 5.48 4.08
C LEU A 3 11.31 4.50 5.22
N ARG A 4 10.31 4.79 6.02
CA ARG A 4 9.99 4.05 7.24
C ARG A 4 8.66 3.32 7.22
N SER A 5 7.81 3.58 6.24
CA SER A 5 6.50 2.94 6.19
C SER A 5 6.02 2.72 4.77
N LEU A 6 5.16 1.73 4.63
CA LEU A 6 4.51 1.39 3.38
C LEU A 6 3.01 1.35 3.61
N VAL A 7 2.27 2.00 2.72
CA VAL A 7 0.82 1.94 2.72
C VAL A 7 0.42 1.35 1.37
N GLY A 8 -0.36 0.30 1.36
CA GLY A 8 -0.67 -0.39 0.13
C GLY A 8 -2.14 -0.72 -0.03
N SER A 9 -2.56 -0.88 -1.28
CA SER A 9 -3.89 -1.34 -1.60
C SER A 9 -4.06 -2.79 -1.19
N GLU A 10 -5.19 -3.12 -0.58
CA GLU A 10 -5.54 -4.48 -0.21
C GLU A 10 -5.46 -5.43 -1.41
N MET A 11 -5.84 -4.98 -2.61
CA MET A 11 -5.82 -5.79 -3.81
C MET A 11 -4.43 -6.26 -4.19
N CYS A 12 -3.42 -5.40 -4.10
CA CYS A 12 -2.05 -5.80 -4.45
C CYS A 12 -1.43 -6.74 -3.41
N ILE A 13 -1.93 -6.74 -2.19
CA ILE A 13 -1.37 -7.55 -1.11
C ILE A 13 -2.06 -8.90 -1.04
N ARG A 14 -3.38 -8.91 -1.23
CA ARG A 14 -4.20 -10.11 -1.07
C ARG A 14 -4.14 -11.06 -2.25
N ASP A 15 -4.03 -10.54 -3.46
CA ASP A 15 -4.09 -11.34 -4.68
C ASP A 15 -2.85 -12.21 -4.80
N SER A 16 -2.91 -13.27 -4.11
CA SER A 16 -2.01 -14.42 -4.02
C SER A 16 -0.92 -14.54 -5.09
N TYR A 17 -0.11 -13.52 -5.19
CA TYR A 17 1.19 -13.70 -5.80
C TYR A 17 2.10 -14.27 -4.72
N ASP A 18 2.56 -15.47 -4.90
CA ASP A 18 3.28 -16.24 -3.87
C ASP A 18 4.46 -15.53 -3.21
N GLY A 19 5.04 -14.55 -3.89
CA GLY A 19 6.17 -13.80 -3.36
C GLY A 19 5.82 -12.62 -2.46
N VAL A 20 4.53 -12.25 -2.33
CA VAL A 20 4.14 -11.02 -1.61
C VAL A 20 4.36 -11.15 -0.11
N VAL A 21 3.85 -12.22 0.51
CA VAL A 21 3.98 -12.39 1.96
C VAL A 21 5.43 -12.46 2.41
N PRO A 22 6.32 -13.22 1.76
CA PRO A 22 7.74 -13.23 2.12
C PRO A 22 8.38 -11.84 2.02
N VAL A 23 8.04 -11.04 1.00
CA VAL A 23 8.56 -9.68 0.85
C VAL A 23 8.09 -8.79 1.98
N LEU A 24 6.81 -8.88 2.36
CA LEU A 24 6.27 -8.10 3.47
C LEU A 24 6.95 -8.45 4.80
N ARG A 25 7.22 -9.74 5.05
CA ARG A 25 7.97 -10.16 6.23
C ARG A 25 9.38 -9.59 6.26
N LYS A 26 10.04 -9.62 5.11
CA LYS A 26 11.38 -9.05 4.98
C LYS A 26 11.41 -7.57 5.27
N LEU A 27 10.42 -6.83 4.75
CA LEU A 27 10.31 -5.40 5.01
C LEU A 27 10.06 -5.12 6.49
N LYS A 28 9.20 -5.91 7.12
CA LYS A 28 8.96 -5.76 8.56
C LYS A 28 10.24 -6.01 9.36
N GLU A 29 11.00 -7.05 9.01
CA GLU A 29 12.26 -7.35 9.66
C GLU A 29 13.27 -6.22 9.52
N LYS A 30 13.20 -5.47 8.41
CA LYS A 30 14.06 -4.31 8.18
C LYS A 30 13.60 -3.05 8.92
N GLY A 31 12.50 -3.13 9.65
CA GLY A 31 12.01 -2.03 10.46
C GLY A 31 10.93 -1.16 9.81
N TYR A 32 10.41 -1.56 8.65
CA TYR A 32 9.30 -0.83 8.03
C TYR A 32 8.00 -1.09 8.78
N ALA A 33 7.21 -0.03 8.93
CA ALA A 33 5.83 -0.16 9.39
C ALA A 33 4.93 -0.35 8.19
N LEU A 34 4.00 -1.28 8.26
CA LEU A 34 3.16 -1.67 7.12
C LEU A 34 1.69 -1.41 7.42
N ALA A 35 0.96 -0.92 6.41
CA ALA A 35 -0.47 -0.67 6.52
C ALA A 35 -1.19 -1.05 5.23
N ILE A 36 -2.45 -1.43 5.36
CA ILE A 36 -3.35 -1.71 4.24
C ILE A 36 -4.45 -0.66 4.23
N VAL A 37 -4.78 -0.15 3.05
CA VAL A 37 -5.95 0.72 2.85
C VAL A 37 -6.81 0.13 1.74
N SER A 38 -8.12 0.14 1.93
CA SER A 38 -9.05 -0.48 0.99
C SER A 38 -10.39 0.25 1.02
N ASN A 39 -11.09 0.28 -0.11
CA ASN A 39 -12.46 0.81 -0.16
C ASN A 39 -13.52 -0.20 0.33
N LYS A 40 -13.10 -1.39 0.74
CA LYS A 40 -13.99 -2.33 1.41
C LYS A 40 -14.31 -1.81 2.82
N ILE A 41 -15.41 -2.28 3.38
CA ILE A 41 -15.80 -1.88 4.74
C ILE A 41 -14.69 -2.22 5.75
N ASP A 42 -14.47 -1.33 6.71
CA ASP A 42 -13.36 -1.42 7.66
C ASP A 42 -13.29 -2.77 8.39
N PHE A 43 -14.43 -3.29 8.82
CA PHE A 43 -14.50 -4.60 9.48
C PHE A 43 -13.91 -5.72 8.60
N ALA A 44 -14.26 -5.72 7.30
CA ALA A 44 -13.79 -6.74 6.37
C ALA A 44 -12.29 -6.65 6.13
N VAL A 45 -11.76 -5.44 6.04
CA VAL A 45 -10.32 -5.23 5.84
C VAL A 45 -9.54 -5.73 7.06
N LYS A 46 -10.02 -5.43 8.25
CA LYS A 46 -9.39 -5.89 9.48
C LYS A 46 -9.41 -7.42 9.63
N GLU A 47 -10.52 -8.03 9.23
CA GLU A 47 -10.63 -9.49 9.22
C GLU A 47 -9.64 -10.13 8.26
N LEU A 48 -9.52 -9.58 7.04
CA LEU A 48 -8.54 -10.05 6.07
C LEU A 48 -7.11 -9.92 6.60
N ASN A 49 -6.81 -8.83 7.28
CA ASN A 49 -5.49 -8.63 7.87
C ASN A 49 -5.18 -9.72 8.92
N GLU A 50 -6.14 -10.03 9.76
CA GLU A 50 -5.95 -11.08 10.77
C GLU A 50 -5.71 -12.45 10.14
N ILE A 51 -6.42 -12.76 9.06
CA ILE A 51 -6.34 -14.06 8.41
C ILE A 51 -5.02 -14.23 7.66
N TYR A 52 -4.61 -13.22 6.89
CA TYR A 52 -3.50 -13.37 5.94
C TYR A 52 -2.20 -12.71 6.39
N PHE A 53 -2.27 -11.69 7.22
CA PHE A 53 -1.11 -10.84 7.53
C PHE A 53 -0.90 -10.62 9.02
N GLU A 54 -1.42 -11.52 9.84
CA GLU A 54 -1.25 -11.42 11.29
C GLU A 54 0.22 -11.33 11.67
N GLY A 55 0.55 -10.35 12.49
CA GLY A 55 1.93 -10.12 12.93
C GLY A 55 2.82 -9.46 11.89
N ILE A 56 2.30 -9.15 10.69
CA ILE A 56 3.08 -8.51 9.62
C ILE A 56 2.63 -7.07 9.41
N VAL A 57 1.33 -6.84 9.25
CA VAL A 57 0.76 -5.52 8.95
C VAL A 57 0.15 -4.94 10.22
N GLN A 58 0.58 -3.76 10.62
CA GLN A 58 0.18 -3.14 11.89
C GLN A 58 -1.13 -2.38 11.81
N ALA A 59 -1.50 -1.85 10.66
CA ALA A 59 -2.73 -1.06 10.51
C ALA A 59 -3.49 -1.50 9.27
N ALA A 60 -4.81 -1.59 9.38
CA ALA A 60 -5.70 -1.94 8.28
C ALA A 60 -6.91 -1.01 8.33
N ILE A 61 -7.06 -0.21 7.28
CA ILE A 61 -8.08 0.84 7.20
C ILE A 61 -9.01 0.54 6.03
N GLY A 62 -10.30 0.45 6.33
CA GLY A 62 -11.33 0.30 5.31
C GLY A 62 -12.30 1.48 5.35
N GLU A 63 -13.40 1.35 4.61
CA GLU A 63 -14.45 2.36 4.61
C GLU A 63 -15.14 2.42 5.96
N ARG A 64 -15.16 3.60 6.56
CA ARG A 64 -15.85 3.86 7.80
C ARG A 64 -16.27 5.32 7.89
N GLU A 65 -17.20 5.61 8.78
CA GLU A 65 -17.70 6.96 8.96
C GLU A 65 -16.57 7.92 9.34
N GLY A 66 -16.54 9.09 8.73
CA GLY A 66 -15.52 10.09 8.98
C GLY A 66 -14.23 9.90 8.20
N VAL A 67 -14.12 8.84 7.40
CA VAL A 67 -12.94 8.59 6.58
C VAL A 67 -13.37 8.42 5.14
N ALA A 68 -13.02 9.38 4.29
CA ALA A 68 -13.41 9.34 2.88
C ALA A 68 -12.67 8.24 2.12
N ARG A 69 -13.35 7.65 1.15
CA ARG A 69 -12.83 6.56 0.33
C ARG A 69 -11.73 7.04 -0.62
N LYS A 70 -10.86 6.11 -1.04
CA LYS A 70 -9.92 6.38 -2.11
C LYS A 70 -10.67 6.87 -3.36
N PRO A 71 -10.19 7.85 -4.10
CA PRO A 71 -8.83 8.42 -4.07
C PRO A 71 -8.60 9.56 -3.09
N ALA A 72 -9.53 9.84 -2.15
CA ALA A 72 -9.27 10.82 -1.12
C ALA A 72 -8.10 10.36 -0.22
N PRO A 73 -7.35 11.30 0.37
CA PRO A 73 -6.17 10.92 1.17
C PRO A 73 -6.50 10.48 2.59
N ASP A 74 -7.76 10.49 2.99
CA ASP A 74 -8.19 10.24 4.37
C ASP A 74 -7.72 8.90 4.92
N MET A 75 -7.85 7.82 4.14
CA MET A 75 -7.44 6.49 4.59
C MET A 75 -5.93 6.40 4.81
N VAL A 76 -5.15 7.02 3.94
CA VAL A 76 -3.69 7.04 4.06
C VAL A 76 -3.29 7.83 5.30
N HIS A 77 -3.89 8.99 5.51
CA HIS A 77 -3.60 9.80 6.70
C HIS A 77 -3.97 9.05 7.99
N THR A 78 -5.09 8.35 7.99
CA THR A 78 -5.52 7.54 9.14
C THR A 78 -4.54 6.40 9.40
N ALA A 79 -4.11 5.71 8.34
CA ALA A 79 -3.14 4.62 8.46
C ALA A 79 -1.80 5.12 9.02
N LEU A 80 -1.31 6.24 8.52
CA LEU A 80 -0.04 6.81 9.00
C LEU A 80 -0.15 7.24 10.46
N ALA A 81 -1.29 7.79 10.85
CA ALA A 81 -1.52 8.15 12.25
C ALA A 81 -1.49 6.92 13.16
N GLU A 82 -2.11 5.82 12.74
CA GLU A 82 -2.06 4.57 13.50
C GLU A 82 -0.66 3.98 13.58
N LEU A 83 0.13 4.13 12.52
CA LEU A 83 1.52 3.68 12.51
C LEU A 83 2.44 4.61 13.30
N GLY A 84 2.01 5.83 13.59
CA GLY A 84 2.86 6.84 14.22
C GLY A 84 3.97 7.33 13.31
N LYS A 85 3.73 7.37 11.98
CA LYS A 85 4.74 7.74 10.99
C LYS A 85 4.29 8.96 10.17
N PRO A 86 5.23 9.86 9.83
CA PRO A 86 4.90 11.00 8.98
C PRO A 86 4.81 10.60 7.51
N ALA A 87 4.06 11.38 6.73
CA ALA A 87 3.88 11.12 5.30
C ALA A 87 5.17 11.22 4.50
N ASP A 88 6.10 12.07 4.91
CA ASP A 88 7.35 12.27 4.18
C ASP A 88 8.31 11.07 4.25
N THR A 89 8.00 10.08 5.07
CA THR A 89 8.80 8.84 5.17
C THR A 89 8.02 7.61 4.69
N ALA A 90 6.94 7.81 3.95
CA ALA A 90 6.06 6.73 3.52
C ALA A 90 6.03 6.57 2.00
N VAL A 91 5.75 5.35 1.56
CA VAL A 91 5.54 5.02 0.14
C VAL A 91 4.20 4.30 0.01
N TYR A 92 3.47 4.61 -1.04
CA TYR A 92 2.21 3.94 -1.35
C TYR A 92 2.44 2.89 -2.44
N ILE A 93 1.79 1.74 -2.31
CA ILE A 93 1.88 0.65 -3.28
C ILE A 93 0.47 0.32 -3.77
N GLY A 94 0.26 0.28 -5.07
CA GLY A 94 -1.04 -0.01 -5.62
C GLY A 94 -0.99 -0.59 -7.02
N ASP A 95 -2.15 -1.00 -7.55
CA ASP A 95 -2.25 -1.65 -8.85
C ASP A 95 -3.23 -0.98 -9.81
N SER A 96 -3.75 0.18 -9.46
CA SER A 96 -4.77 0.86 -10.27
C SER A 96 -4.55 2.36 -10.37
N ASP A 97 -5.32 2.99 -11.25
CA ASP A 97 -5.36 4.45 -11.39
C ASP A 97 -5.86 5.12 -10.11
N VAL A 98 -6.79 4.48 -9.41
CA VAL A 98 -7.28 4.99 -8.12
C VAL A 98 -6.13 5.07 -7.12
N ASP A 99 -5.26 4.07 -7.10
CA ASP A 99 -4.11 4.05 -6.20
C ASP A 99 -3.09 5.15 -6.54
N VAL A 100 -2.82 5.36 -7.83
CA VAL A 100 -1.93 6.44 -8.28
C VAL A 100 -2.47 7.79 -7.79
N MET A 101 -3.76 8.03 -7.95
CA MET A 101 -4.39 9.27 -7.52
C MET A 101 -4.40 9.40 -5.99
N THR A 102 -4.63 8.29 -5.28
CA THR A 102 -4.61 8.29 -3.82
C THR A 102 -3.23 8.70 -3.29
N ALA A 103 -2.18 8.13 -3.87
CA ALA A 103 -0.81 8.47 -3.49
C ALA A 103 -0.51 9.94 -3.76
N LYS A 104 -0.91 10.44 -4.92
CA LYS A 104 -0.73 11.86 -5.28
C LYS A 104 -1.44 12.77 -4.31
N ASN A 105 -2.70 12.48 -4.01
CA ASN A 105 -3.50 13.29 -3.09
C ASN A 105 -2.96 13.24 -1.65
N SER A 106 -2.27 12.18 -1.31
CA SER A 106 -1.67 12.00 0.02
C SER A 106 -0.25 12.56 0.14
N GLY A 107 0.35 12.94 -0.99
CA GLY A 107 1.72 13.44 -1.01
C GLY A 107 2.77 12.35 -0.90
N LEU A 108 2.45 11.10 -1.26
CA LEU A 108 3.37 9.97 -1.19
C LEU A 108 3.84 9.56 -2.58
N PRO A 109 5.10 9.12 -2.71
CA PRO A 109 5.51 8.42 -3.93
C PRO A 109 4.73 7.11 -4.05
N CYS A 110 4.48 6.69 -5.29
CA CYS A 110 3.71 5.48 -5.57
C CYS A 110 4.55 4.48 -6.35
N ILE A 111 4.52 3.23 -5.92
CA ILE A 111 5.02 2.11 -6.71
C ILE A 111 3.80 1.39 -7.26
N SER A 112 3.69 1.31 -8.59
CA SER A 112 2.60 0.59 -9.24
C SER A 112 3.05 -0.83 -9.54
N VAL A 113 2.30 -1.81 -9.03
CA VAL A 113 2.63 -3.22 -9.25
C VAL A 113 1.93 -3.73 -10.50
N LEU A 114 2.60 -4.60 -11.25
CA LEU A 114 2.12 -5.06 -12.54
C LEU A 114 1.46 -6.44 -12.51
N TRP A 115 1.43 -7.09 -11.36
CA TRP A 115 0.73 -8.38 -11.20
C TRP A 115 -0.73 -8.21 -10.77
N GLY A 116 -1.19 -6.98 -10.65
CA GLY A 116 -2.54 -6.68 -10.18
C GLY A 116 -3.53 -6.44 -11.31
N PHE A 117 -4.46 -5.50 -11.11
CA PHE A 117 -5.66 -5.34 -11.93
C PHE A 117 -5.42 -4.62 -13.25
N ARG A 118 -4.51 -3.63 -13.30
CA ARG A 118 -4.31 -2.80 -14.51
C ARG A 118 -2.94 -3.05 -15.14
N ASP A 119 -2.86 -2.90 -16.46
CA ASP A 119 -1.61 -3.05 -17.15
C ASP A 119 -0.76 -1.77 -17.09
N LYS A 120 0.50 -1.89 -17.51
CA LYS A 120 1.46 -0.81 -17.42
C LYS A 120 1.08 0.41 -18.25
N GLU A 121 0.60 0.20 -19.47
CA GLU A 121 0.21 1.31 -20.35
C GLU A 121 -0.91 2.14 -19.74
N PHE A 122 -1.91 1.47 -19.19
CA PHE A 122 -3.03 2.13 -18.53
C PHE A 122 -2.53 2.97 -17.34
N LEU A 123 -1.64 2.41 -16.55
CA LEU A 123 -1.09 3.11 -15.38
C LEU A 123 -0.25 4.31 -15.78
N ILE A 124 0.54 4.21 -16.84
CA ILE A 124 1.31 5.33 -17.36
C ILE A 124 0.39 6.48 -17.78
N GLU A 125 -0.70 6.16 -18.47
CA GLU A 125 -1.68 7.16 -18.88
C GLU A 125 -2.29 7.91 -17.70
N HIS A 126 -2.33 7.28 -16.53
CA HIS A 126 -2.88 7.88 -15.32
C HIS A 126 -1.82 8.44 -14.37
N GLY A 127 -0.59 8.58 -14.84
CA GLY A 127 0.46 9.28 -14.11
C GLY A 127 1.42 8.42 -13.31
N ALA A 128 1.37 7.09 -13.46
CA ALA A 128 2.31 6.22 -12.78
C ALA A 128 3.72 6.35 -13.37
N THR A 129 4.71 6.36 -12.52
CA THR A 129 6.12 6.54 -12.91
C THR A 129 7.05 5.46 -12.36
N ASN A 130 6.66 4.77 -11.30
CA ASN A 130 7.48 3.73 -10.68
C ASN A 130 6.74 2.40 -10.74
N PHE A 131 7.43 1.35 -11.18
CA PHE A 131 6.79 0.06 -11.43
C PHE A 131 7.53 -1.09 -10.75
N ALA A 132 6.77 -2.07 -10.27
CA ALA A 132 7.30 -3.33 -9.78
C ALA A 132 6.67 -4.46 -10.59
N GLU A 133 7.49 -5.27 -11.25
CA GLU A 133 7.01 -6.41 -12.04
C GLU A 133 6.79 -7.63 -11.14
N LYS A 134 7.55 -7.72 -10.05
CA LYS A 134 7.44 -8.79 -9.07
C LYS A 134 7.68 -8.23 -7.67
N PRO A 135 7.25 -8.93 -6.62
CA PRO A 135 7.33 -8.40 -5.26
C PRO A 135 8.73 -7.97 -4.81
N GLU A 136 9.77 -8.66 -5.23
CA GLU A 136 11.15 -8.30 -4.88
C GLU A 136 11.56 -6.92 -5.38
N ASP A 137 10.92 -6.44 -6.45
CA ASP A 137 11.23 -5.12 -7.00
C ASP A 137 10.85 -3.99 -6.03
N ILE A 138 9.88 -4.24 -5.17
CA ILE A 138 9.51 -3.28 -4.11
C ILE A 138 10.71 -3.05 -3.19
N VAL A 139 11.36 -4.12 -2.77
CA VAL A 139 12.53 -4.03 -1.88
C VAL A 139 13.66 -3.27 -2.58
N LYS A 140 13.89 -3.56 -3.85
CA LYS A 140 14.92 -2.86 -4.64
C LYS A 140 14.67 -1.36 -4.71
N PHE A 141 13.42 -0.97 -4.94
CA PHE A 141 13.04 0.44 -4.99
C PHE A 141 13.32 1.13 -3.66
N LEU A 142 13.00 0.48 -2.55
CA LEU A 142 13.15 1.07 -1.23
C LEU A 142 14.60 1.16 -0.77
N GLU A 143 15.48 0.36 -1.34
CA GLU A 143 16.91 0.35 -1.00
C GLU A 143 17.75 1.31 -1.84
N GLN A 144 17.13 2.00 -2.79
CA GLN A 144 17.84 2.98 -3.61
C GLN A 144 18.20 4.25 -2.83
#